data_311a2bb0de4032583987b6573eb12b11
#
_entry.id   311a2bb0de4032583987b6573eb12b11
#
_cell.length_a   1.000
_cell.length_b   1.000
_cell.length_c   1.000
_cell.angle_alpha   90.00
_cell.angle_beta   90.00
_cell.angle_gamma   90.00
#
_symmetry.space_group_name_H-M   'P 1'
#
loop_
_entity.id
_entity.type
_entity.pdbx_description
1 polymer ?
#
loop_
_entity_poly.entity_id
_entity_poly.type
_entity_poly.pdbx_seq_one_letter_code
_entity_poly.pdbx_strand_id
1 'polypeptide(L)'
;FPLLKPTTVIDLGSGRGVWMDEWRKGGAEDVLAVDGDYVDRAQLAVAPEQFMAADLTQPVKTGRRFDLAQSLEVGEHLPTEASEVLVDSLTRASDRVLFSAAVTGQGGEFHVNEQPLSFWQDIFAAKGYVAYDCVRPALKDNKDIAPWYRYNAILYVNEAGRAGLPKEILATQVPAGQKLRNAGSLGWRLRLAVVKTLPRGVVTAIAQARAMVLALRARRAKTLGRAAV
;
A
#
# COMPACT_ATOMS: atom_id res chain seq x y z
N PHE A 1 1.63 -10.04 -7.64
CA PHE A 1 0.36 -10.77 -7.50
C PHE A 1 0.04 -11.47 -8.80
N PRO A 2 0.22 -12.81 -8.90
CA PRO A 2 0.27 -13.53 -10.18
C PRO A 2 -1.07 -13.54 -10.95
N LEU A 3 -2.18 -13.23 -10.30
CA LEU A 3 -3.50 -13.17 -10.93
C LEU A 3 -3.80 -11.83 -11.62
N LEU A 4 -3.09 -10.76 -11.26
CA LEU A 4 -3.16 -9.48 -11.95
C LEU A 4 -1.91 -9.34 -12.81
N LYS A 5 -2.09 -9.14 -14.09
CA LYS A 5 -1.00 -8.91 -15.06
C LYS A 5 -1.22 -7.56 -15.74
N PRO A 6 -1.09 -6.45 -15.02
CA PRO A 6 -1.24 -5.13 -15.61
C PRO A 6 -0.07 -4.85 -16.54
N THR A 7 -0.34 -4.26 -17.70
CA THR A 7 0.67 -3.74 -18.62
C THR A 7 1.19 -2.38 -18.13
N THR A 8 0.30 -1.58 -17.55
CA THR A 8 0.64 -0.24 -17.05
C THR A 8 0.25 -0.08 -15.59
N VAL A 9 1.18 0.44 -14.75
CA VAL A 9 0.97 0.60 -13.31
C VAL A 9 1.40 1.99 -12.84
N ILE A 10 0.61 2.58 -11.95
CA ILE A 10 0.98 3.78 -11.19
C ILE A 10 0.97 3.50 -9.70
N ASP A 11 1.93 4.06 -8.96
CA ASP A 11 2.03 3.95 -7.50
C ASP A 11 2.05 5.34 -6.85
N LEU A 12 1.03 5.65 -6.08
CA LEU A 12 0.95 6.91 -5.32
C LEU A 12 1.48 6.68 -3.90
N GLY A 13 2.61 7.29 -3.57
CA GLY A 13 3.40 7.04 -2.36
C GLY A 13 4.43 5.95 -2.58
N SER A 14 5.08 6.00 -3.73
CA SER A 14 5.99 4.94 -4.21
C SER A 14 7.32 4.86 -3.46
N GLY A 15 7.66 5.86 -2.64
CA GLY A 15 9.01 6.02 -2.13
C GLY A 15 10.01 6.04 -3.29
N ARG A 16 11.00 5.17 -3.24
CA ARG A 16 12.03 5.04 -4.29
C ARG A 16 11.57 4.19 -5.50
N GLY A 17 10.30 3.81 -5.58
CA GLY A 17 9.76 3.04 -6.69
C GLY A 17 10.09 1.54 -6.65
N VAL A 18 10.35 0.96 -5.48
CA VAL A 18 10.71 -0.46 -5.35
C VAL A 18 9.57 -1.38 -5.84
N TRP A 19 8.32 -1.05 -5.53
CA TRP A 19 7.18 -1.81 -6.03
C TRP A 19 7.03 -1.70 -7.54
N MET A 20 7.37 -0.55 -8.11
CA MET A 20 7.32 -0.35 -9.57
C MET A 20 8.37 -1.20 -10.29
N ASP A 21 9.56 -1.34 -9.73
CA ASP A 21 10.57 -2.27 -10.23
C ASP A 21 10.11 -3.73 -10.15
N GLU A 22 9.44 -4.12 -9.07
CA GLU A 22 8.85 -5.47 -8.95
C GLU A 22 7.72 -5.70 -9.96
N TRP A 23 6.88 -4.71 -10.25
CA TRP A 23 5.88 -4.82 -11.31
C TRP A 23 6.52 -4.98 -12.68
N ARG A 24 7.60 -4.25 -12.99
CA ARG A 24 8.36 -4.43 -14.24
C ARG A 24 8.96 -5.83 -14.36
N LYS A 25 9.56 -6.35 -13.30
CA LYS A 25 10.04 -7.75 -13.25
C LYS A 25 8.89 -8.76 -13.44
N GLY A 26 7.70 -8.41 -12.99
CA GLY A 26 6.47 -9.18 -13.17
C GLY A 26 5.84 -9.07 -14.56
N GLY A 27 6.39 -8.25 -15.47
CA GLY A 27 5.94 -8.11 -16.86
C GLY A 27 5.16 -6.82 -17.17
N ALA A 28 5.09 -5.84 -16.24
CA ALA A 28 4.55 -4.53 -16.58
C ALA A 28 5.53 -3.78 -17.50
N GLU A 29 5.00 -3.23 -18.58
CA GLU A 29 5.78 -2.55 -19.61
C GLU A 29 6.03 -1.07 -19.27
N ASP A 30 5.05 -0.45 -18.62
CA ASP A 30 5.08 0.96 -18.29
C ASP A 30 4.66 1.18 -16.83
N VAL A 31 5.52 1.84 -16.07
CA VAL A 31 5.29 2.13 -14.65
C VAL A 31 5.55 3.61 -14.35
N LEU A 32 4.76 4.16 -13.44
CA LEU A 32 4.94 5.52 -12.94
C LEU A 32 4.96 5.51 -11.41
N ALA A 33 6.09 5.85 -10.84
CA ALA A 33 6.28 6.07 -9.41
C ALA A 33 5.97 7.53 -9.09
N VAL A 34 5.10 7.78 -8.09
CA VAL A 34 4.72 9.14 -7.68
C VAL A 34 4.94 9.28 -6.17
N ASP A 35 5.72 10.27 -5.75
CA ASP A 35 5.93 10.58 -4.34
C ASP A 35 6.39 12.04 -4.17
N GLY A 36 6.58 12.49 -2.93
CA GLY A 36 7.04 13.84 -2.62
C GLY A 36 8.44 14.15 -3.20
N ASP A 37 8.73 15.43 -3.37
CA ASP A 37 10.02 15.88 -3.91
C ASP A 37 11.22 15.61 -2.98
N TYR A 38 10.94 15.18 -1.74
CA TYR A 38 11.95 14.75 -0.77
C TYR A 38 12.61 13.39 -1.12
N VAL A 39 12.09 12.64 -2.09
CA VAL A 39 12.67 11.35 -2.51
C VAL A 39 13.99 11.58 -3.22
N ASP A 40 15.05 10.95 -2.71
CA ASP A 40 16.40 11.02 -3.32
C ASP A 40 16.42 10.32 -4.69
N ARG A 41 16.54 11.13 -5.74
CA ARG A 41 16.54 10.66 -7.14
C ARG A 41 17.71 9.72 -7.46
N ALA A 42 18.81 9.84 -6.74
CA ALA A 42 19.98 8.95 -6.93
C ALA A 42 19.75 7.52 -6.40
N GLN A 43 18.67 7.33 -5.62
CA GLN A 43 18.31 6.04 -5.03
C GLN A 43 17.06 5.42 -5.65
N LEU A 44 16.54 5.96 -6.74
CA LEU A 44 15.38 5.40 -7.42
C LEU A 44 15.66 3.97 -7.93
N ALA A 45 14.68 3.09 -7.74
CA ALA A 45 14.68 1.73 -8.29
C ALA A 45 14.14 1.68 -9.73
N VAL A 46 13.59 2.79 -10.21
CA VAL A 46 13.07 2.99 -11.57
C VAL A 46 13.88 4.07 -12.28
N ALA A 47 13.74 4.18 -13.60
CA ALA A 47 14.38 5.25 -14.36
C ALA A 47 13.82 6.62 -13.93
N PRO A 48 14.63 7.70 -13.96
CA PRO A 48 14.20 9.03 -13.53
C PRO A 48 12.92 9.52 -14.24
N GLU A 49 12.72 9.14 -15.50
CA GLU A 49 11.55 9.48 -16.31
C GLU A 49 10.27 8.77 -15.83
N GLN A 50 10.42 7.69 -15.08
CA GLN A 50 9.35 6.91 -14.47
C GLN A 50 9.01 7.40 -13.06
N PHE A 51 9.56 8.52 -12.62
CA PHE A 51 9.26 9.14 -11.34
C PHE A 51 8.69 10.55 -11.53
N MET A 52 7.59 10.81 -10.86
CA MET A 52 6.94 12.12 -10.80
C MET A 52 6.85 12.61 -9.35
N ALA A 53 7.35 13.81 -9.08
CA ALA A 53 7.15 14.45 -7.78
C ALA A 53 5.74 15.01 -7.67
N ALA A 54 5.04 14.70 -6.58
CA ALA A 54 3.73 15.27 -6.28
C ALA A 54 3.46 15.31 -4.77
N ASP A 55 2.72 16.31 -4.33
CA ASP A 55 2.13 16.35 -3.00
C ASP A 55 0.82 15.55 -3.01
N LEU A 56 0.78 14.43 -2.29
CA LEU A 56 -0.37 13.54 -2.25
C LEU A 56 -1.55 14.09 -1.42
N THR A 57 -1.38 15.22 -0.75
CA THR A 57 -2.50 15.97 -0.15
C THR A 57 -3.27 16.78 -1.20
N GLN A 58 -2.75 16.86 -2.42
CA GLN A 58 -3.34 17.54 -3.56
C GLN A 58 -3.72 16.53 -4.66
N PRO A 59 -4.69 16.85 -5.53
CA PRO A 59 -5.07 15.97 -6.64
C PRO A 59 -3.91 15.70 -7.59
N VAL A 60 -3.53 14.42 -7.73
CA VAL A 60 -2.52 13.98 -8.71
C VAL A 60 -3.13 13.87 -10.10
N LYS A 61 -2.55 14.57 -11.07
CA LYS A 61 -3.00 14.57 -12.46
C LYS A 61 -1.92 13.96 -13.35
N THR A 62 -2.19 12.80 -13.93
CA THR A 62 -1.23 12.06 -14.76
C THR A 62 -1.47 12.25 -16.26
N GLY A 63 -2.59 12.87 -16.65
CA GLY A 63 -2.98 13.04 -18.05
C GLY A 63 -3.38 11.74 -18.77
N ARG A 64 -3.25 10.57 -18.12
CA ARG A 64 -3.59 9.25 -18.67
C ARG A 64 -4.09 8.30 -17.58
N ARG A 65 -4.63 7.16 -17.99
CA ARG A 65 -5.05 6.07 -17.11
C ARG A 65 -4.09 4.89 -17.20
N PHE A 66 -4.15 4.03 -16.21
CA PHE A 66 -3.33 2.84 -16.04
C PHE A 66 -4.21 1.60 -15.84
N ASP A 67 -3.69 0.42 -16.12
CA ASP A 67 -4.40 -0.85 -15.87
C ASP A 67 -4.56 -1.11 -14.36
N LEU A 68 -3.59 -0.64 -13.56
CA LEU A 68 -3.60 -0.73 -12.11
C LEU A 68 -3.06 0.56 -11.48
N ALA A 69 -3.78 1.11 -10.53
CA ALA A 69 -3.23 2.08 -9.58
C ALA A 69 -2.94 1.38 -8.26
N GLN A 70 -1.89 1.81 -7.57
CA GLN A 70 -1.47 1.28 -6.30
C GLN A 70 -1.20 2.40 -5.31
N SER A 71 -1.45 2.14 -4.03
CA SER A 71 -0.95 2.93 -2.89
C SER A 71 -0.90 2.01 -1.67
N LEU A 72 0.30 1.76 -1.14
CA LEU A 72 0.51 0.77 -0.09
C LEU A 72 1.20 1.39 1.12
N GLU A 73 0.50 1.44 2.27
CA GLU A 73 0.96 2.00 3.53
C GLU A 73 1.38 3.49 3.38
N VAL A 74 0.47 4.28 2.82
CA VAL A 74 0.65 5.72 2.55
C VAL A 74 -0.41 6.57 3.24
N GLY A 75 -1.68 6.15 3.18
CA GLY A 75 -2.81 6.93 3.66
C GLY A 75 -2.72 7.32 5.15
N GLU A 76 -2.03 6.52 5.95
CA GLU A 76 -1.78 6.80 7.37
C GLU A 76 -0.80 7.94 7.63
N HIS A 77 0.01 8.31 6.65
CA HIS A 77 0.96 9.42 6.74
C HIS A 77 0.37 10.76 6.31
N LEU A 78 -0.78 10.73 5.64
CA LEU A 78 -1.48 11.93 5.20
C LEU A 78 -2.49 12.38 6.26
N PRO A 79 -2.80 13.69 6.36
CA PRO A 79 -3.90 14.17 7.18
C PRO A 79 -5.22 13.48 6.78
N THR A 80 -6.13 13.28 7.74
CA THR A 80 -7.41 12.60 7.47
C THR A 80 -8.22 13.28 6.35
N GLU A 81 -8.15 14.59 6.26
CA GLU A 81 -8.81 15.42 5.25
C GLU A 81 -8.30 15.14 3.83
N ALA A 82 -7.07 14.64 3.70
CA ALA A 82 -6.48 14.27 2.41
C ALA A 82 -6.86 12.85 1.96
N SER A 83 -7.55 12.06 2.80
CA SER A 83 -7.93 10.68 2.46
C SER A 83 -8.78 10.58 1.20
N GLU A 84 -9.77 11.48 1.06
CA GLU A 84 -10.62 11.52 -0.14
C GLU A 84 -9.84 11.98 -1.37
N VAL A 85 -8.88 12.89 -1.23
CA VAL A 85 -8.01 13.37 -2.32
C VAL A 85 -7.12 12.25 -2.85
N LEU A 86 -6.53 11.45 -1.95
CA LEU A 86 -5.72 10.29 -2.32
C LEU A 86 -6.56 9.26 -3.10
N VAL A 87 -7.73 8.88 -2.56
CA VAL A 87 -8.62 7.92 -3.22
C VAL A 87 -9.14 8.47 -4.55
N ASP A 88 -9.48 9.76 -4.63
CA ASP A 88 -9.91 10.40 -5.86
C ASP A 88 -8.80 10.36 -6.94
N SER A 89 -7.56 10.63 -6.56
CA SER A 89 -6.40 10.52 -7.45
C SER A 89 -6.20 9.09 -7.97
N LEU A 90 -6.30 8.08 -7.10
CA LEU A 90 -6.20 6.67 -7.46
C LEU A 90 -7.32 6.22 -8.42
N THR A 91 -8.57 6.60 -8.12
CA THR A 91 -9.74 6.20 -8.92
C THR A 91 -9.81 6.91 -10.27
N ARG A 92 -9.26 8.11 -10.39
CA ARG A 92 -9.05 8.77 -11.69
C ARG A 92 -7.96 8.11 -12.51
N ALA A 93 -6.94 7.57 -11.85
CA ALA A 93 -5.81 6.94 -12.52
C ALA A 93 -6.13 5.55 -13.06
N SER A 94 -7.00 4.76 -12.41
CA SER A 94 -7.29 3.38 -12.84
C SER A 94 -8.67 2.90 -12.39
N ASP A 95 -9.24 1.94 -13.12
CA ASP A 95 -10.46 1.22 -12.76
C ASP A 95 -10.21 0.09 -11.74
N ARG A 96 -8.94 -0.21 -11.46
CA ARG A 96 -8.47 -1.21 -10.49
C ARG A 96 -7.44 -0.57 -9.57
N VAL A 97 -7.68 -0.64 -8.28
CA VAL A 97 -6.81 -0.02 -7.27
C VAL A 97 -6.39 -1.06 -6.24
N LEU A 98 -5.09 -1.32 -6.13
CA LEU A 98 -4.51 -2.09 -5.02
C LEU A 98 -4.14 -1.11 -3.91
N PHE A 99 -4.77 -1.25 -2.75
CA PHE A 99 -4.66 -0.28 -1.67
C PHE A 99 -4.41 -0.95 -0.33
N SER A 100 -3.52 -0.36 0.47
CA SER A 100 -3.42 -0.61 1.90
C SER A 100 -3.08 0.67 2.65
N ALA A 101 -3.53 0.74 3.90
CA ALA A 101 -3.12 1.76 4.86
C ALA A 101 -3.12 1.16 6.26
N ALA A 102 -2.33 1.73 7.16
CA ALA A 102 -2.24 1.27 8.54
C ALA A 102 -3.60 1.35 9.24
N VAL A 103 -3.98 0.23 9.86
CA VAL A 103 -5.21 0.15 10.64
C VAL A 103 -5.01 0.72 12.05
N THR A 104 -6.09 1.19 12.66
CA THR A 104 -6.09 1.77 14.01
C THR A 104 -5.36 0.86 15.02
N GLY A 105 -4.32 1.41 15.65
CA GLY A 105 -3.44 0.70 16.59
C GLY A 105 -2.31 -0.09 15.91
N GLN A 106 -2.09 0.06 14.62
CA GLN A 106 -0.95 -0.57 13.96
C GLN A 106 0.37 -0.02 14.46
N GLY A 107 0.42 1.28 14.67
CA GLY A 107 1.63 1.97 15.09
C GLY A 107 2.71 1.95 14.01
N GLY A 108 3.37 3.05 13.88
CA GLY A 108 4.42 3.26 12.90
C GLY A 108 5.07 4.62 13.14
N GLU A 109 6.04 4.91 12.31
CA GLU A 109 6.74 6.19 12.33
C GLU A 109 5.87 7.23 11.60
N PHE A 110 5.58 8.35 12.26
CA PHE A 110 4.80 9.46 11.70
C PHE A 110 3.37 9.11 11.24
N HIS A 111 2.73 8.08 11.82
CA HIS A 111 1.32 7.81 11.54
C HIS A 111 0.43 8.87 12.17
N VAL A 112 -0.34 9.56 11.36
CA VAL A 112 -1.29 10.62 11.79
C VAL A 112 -2.75 10.23 11.53
N ASN A 113 -3.00 9.22 10.65
CA ASN A 113 -4.31 8.85 10.13
C ASN A 113 -4.50 7.33 10.06
N GLU A 114 -4.33 6.63 11.18
CA GLU A 114 -4.67 5.20 11.24
C GLU A 114 -6.17 5.01 11.29
N GLN A 115 -6.75 4.42 10.25
CA GLN A 115 -8.18 4.23 10.08
C GLN A 115 -8.57 2.76 9.97
N PRO A 116 -9.79 2.36 10.39
CA PRO A 116 -10.26 1.01 10.13
C PRO A 116 -10.41 0.77 8.62
N LEU A 117 -10.27 -0.48 8.17
CA LEU A 117 -10.42 -0.84 6.75
C LEU A 117 -11.76 -0.37 6.16
N SER A 118 -12.82 -0.34 6.97
CA SER A 118 -14.14 0.15 6.55
C SER A 118 -14.17 1.64 6.21
N PHE A 119 -13.30 2.46 6.80
CA PHE A 119 -13.18 3.88 6.46
C PHE A 119 -12.76 4.04 4.99
N TRP A 120 -11.70 3.38 4.58
CA TRP A 120 -11.23 3.40 3.20
C TRP A 120 -12.24 2.76 2.26
N GLN A 121 -12.86 1.64 2.67
CA GLN A 121 -13.92 0.98 1.90
C GLN A 121 -15.07 1.93 1.59
N ASP A 122 -15.48 2.79 2.54
CA ASP A 122 -16.58 3.73 2.35
C ASP A 122 -16.21 4.83 1.35
N ILE A 123 -14.97 5.35 1.39
CA ILE A 123 -14.50 6.35 0.43
C ILE A 123 -14.44 5.73 -0.98
N PHE A 124 -13.89 4.53 -1.14
CA PHE A 124 -13.88 3.83 -2.43
C PHE A 124 -15.31 3.53 -2.93
N ALA A 125 -16.22 3.10 -2.05
CA ALA A 125 -17.62 2.83 -2.41
C ALA A 125 -18.33 4.09 -2.90
N ALA A 126 -18.10 5.26 -2.29
CA ALA A 126 -18.62 6.54 -2.75
C ALA A 126 -18.16 6.92 -4.17
N LYS A 127 -17.05 6.35 -4.64
CA LYS A 127 -16.52 6.49 -6.01
C LYS A 127 -16.96 5.35 -6.95
N GLY A 128 -17.85 4.46 -6.51
CA GLY A 128 -18.34 3.34 -7.33
C GLY A 128 -17.42 2.12 -7.37
N TYR A 129 -16.46 2.02 -6.45
CA TYR A 129 -15.54 0.87 -6.37
C TYR A 129 -16.02 -0.13 -5.31
N VAL A 130 -15.89 -1.40 -5.63
CA VAL A 130 -16.22 -2.53 -4.76
C VAL A 130 -14.92 -3.21 -4.32
N ALA A 131 -14.86 -3.65 -3.05
CA ALA A 131 -13.71 -4.35 -2.50
C ALA A 131 -13.71 -5.83 -2.93
N TYR A 132 -12.53 -6.33 -3.30
CA TYR A 132 -12.23 -7.74 -3.56
C TYR A 132 -11.13 -8.18 -2.60
N ASP A 133 -11.45 -9.10 -1.68
CA ASP A 133 -10.53 -9.60 -0.66
C ASP A 133 -9.70 -10.78 -1.17
N CYS A 134 -9.05 -10.60 -2.31
CA CYS A 134 -8.24 -11.63 -2.95
C CYS A 134 -6.79 -11.68 -2.45
N VAL A 135 -6.28 -10.58 -1.91
CA VAL A 135 -4.86 -10.44 -1.54
C VAL A 135 -4.59 -11.05 -0.17
N ARG A 136 -5.40 -10.73 0.83
CA ARG A 136 -5.18 -11.14 2.22
C ARG A 136 -5.20 -12.67 2.40
N PRO A 137 -6.15 -13.43 1.85
CA PRO A 137 -6.11 -14.90 1.92
C PRO A 137 -4.89 -15.51 1.25
N ALA A 138 -4.40 -14.91 0.15
CA ALA A 138 -3.22 -15.39 -0.57
C ALA A 138 -1.91 -15.15 0.19
N LEU A 139 -1.85 -14.12 1.05
CA LEU A 139 -0.64 -13.72 1.76
C LEU A 139 -0.60 -14.13 3.24
N LYS A 140 -1.73 -14.49 3.86
CA LYS A 140 -1.88 -14.65 5.32
C LYS A 140 -0.85 -15.56 5.98
N ASP A 141 -0.45 -16.62 5.30
CA ASP A 141 0.43 -17.65 5.84
C ASP A 141 1.90 -17.42 5.49
N ASN A 142 2.21 -16.49 4.59
CA ASN A 142 3.59 -16.16 4.23
C ASN A 142 4.21 -15.22 5.27
N LYS A 143 5.02 -15.77 6.18
CA LYS A 143 5.66 -15.01 7.26
C LYS A 143 6.79 -14.08 6.82
N ASP A 144 7.29 -14.25 5.61
CA ASP A 144 8.33 -13.37 5.03
C ASP A 144 7.76 -12.03 4.60
N ILE A 145 6.42 -11.97 4.41
CA ILE A 145 5.71 -10.72 4.12
C ILE A 145 5.29 -10.04 5.42
N ALA A 146 5.57 -8.75 5.52
CA ALA A 146 5.21 -7.97 6.70
C ALA A 146 3.68 -8.01 7.00
N PRO A 147 3.27 -8.05 8.28
CA PRO A 147 1.86 -8.23 8.66
C PRO A 147 0.92 -7.17 8.06
N TRP A 148 1.36 -5.92 7.91
CA TRP A 148 0.55 -4.85 7.35
C TRP A 148 0.17 -5.12 5.89
N TYR A 149 1.06 -5.61 5.02
CA TYR A 149 0.70 -6.02 3.66
C TYR A 149 -0.21 -7.25 3.67
N ARG A 150 0.03 -8.23 4.57
CA ARG A 150 -0.76 -9.46 4.65
C ARG A 150 -2.20 -9.23 5.07
N TYR A 151 -2.46 -8.20 5.88
CA TYR A 151 -3.76 -8.04 6.55
C TYR A 151 -4.52 -6.80 6.12
N ASN A 152 -3.88 -5.83 5.43
CA ASN A 152 -4.52 -4.58 5.05
C ASN A 152 -4.74 -4.45 3.53
N ALA A 153 -3.98 -5.18 2.69
CA ALA A 153 -4.06 -5.00 1.25
C ALA A 153 -5.38 -5.51 0.65
N ILE A 154 -6.09 -4.64 -0.04
CA ILE A 154 -7.39 -4.90 -0.69
C ILE A 154 -7.31 -4.43 -2.14
N LEU A 155 -7.94 -5.18 -3.03
CA LEU A 155 -8.17 -4.75 -4.41
C LEU A 155 -9.55 -4.10 -4.50
N TYR A 156 -9.61 -2.84 -4.93
CA TYR A 156 -10.83 -2.10 -5.22
C TYR A 156 -11.03 -2.01 -6.74
N VAL A 157 -12.24 -2.29 -7.21
CA VAL A 157 -12.54 -2.33 -8.65
C VAL A 157 -13.90 -1.70 -8.90
N ASN A 158 -14.01 -0.83 -9.91
CA ASN A 158 -15.28 -0.31 -10.40
C ASN A 158 -15.88 -1.24 -11.47
N GLU A 159 -17.06 -0.91 -11.99
CA GLU A 159 -17.75 -1.76 -12.98
C GLU A 159 -16.91 -1.96 -14.25
N ALA A 160 -16.26 -0.92 -14.77
CA ALA A 160 -15.41 -1.03 -15.96
C ALA A 160 -14.18 -1.92 -15.72
N GLY A 161 -13.58 -1.85 -14.53
CA GLY A 161 -12.43 -2.64 -14.15
C GLY A 161 -12.71 -4.13 -13.95
N ARG A 162 -13.98 -4.54 -13.83
CA ARG A 162 -14.38 -5.95 -13.71
C ARG A 162 -14.12 -6.75 -14.98
N ALA A 163 -14.18 -6.09 -16.14
CA ALA A 163 -13.95 -6.76 -17.41
C ALA A 163 -12.55 -7.39 -17.47
N GLY A 164 -12.49 -8.67 -17.82
CA GLY A 164 -11.21 -9.41 -17.90
C GLY A 164 -10.57 -9.80 -16.56
N LEU A 165 -11.22 -9.55 -15.41
CA LEU A 165 -10.73 -10.10 -14.16
C LEU A 165 -10.88 -11.62 -14.10
N PRO A 166 -9.86 -12.36 -13.58
CA PRO A 166 -9.97 -13.80 -13.33
C PRO A 166 -11.15 -14.14 -12.41
N LYS A 167 -11.75 -15.30 -12.65
CA LYS A 167 -12.88 -15.81 -11.84
C LYS A 167 -12.51 -15.93 -10.35
N GLU A 168 -11.27 -16.27 -10.08
CA GLU A 168 -10.70 -16.40 -8.73
C GLU A 168 -10.74 -15.07 -7.98
N ILE A 169 -10.50 -13.95 -8.66
CA ILE A 169 -10.64 -12.60 -8.09
C ILE A 169 -12.11 -12.25 -7.94
N LEU A 170 -12.92 -12.46 -8.98
CA LEU A 170 -14.35 -12.14 -8.95
C LEU A 170 -15.09 -12.85 -7.79
N ALA A 171 -14.69 -14.09 -7.46
CA ALA A 171 -15.26 -14.86 -6.37
C ALA A 171 -14.95 -14.27 -4.97
N THR A 172 -14.01 -13.33 -4.86
CA THR A 172 -13.62 -12.69 -3.59
C THR A 172 -14.29 -11.34 -3.35
N GLN A 173 -15.27 -10.99 -4.17
CA GLN A 173 -16.02 -9.75 -4.01
C GLN A 173 -16.66 -9.70 -2.60
N VAL A 174 -16.41 -8.62 -1.90
CA VAL A 174 -17.03 -8.37 -0.60
C VAL A 174 -18.52 -8.02 -0.84
N PRO A 175 -19.46 -8.76 -0.21
CA PRO A 175 -20.88 -8.52 -0.41
C PRO A 175 -21.30 -7.08 -0.09
N ALA A 176 -22.29 -6.57 -0.82
CA ALA A 176 -22.85 -5.24 -0.56
C ALA A 176 -23.30 -5.12 0.91
N GLY A 177 -22.95 -4.00 1.55
CA GLY A 177 -23.25 -3.74 2.97
C GLY A 177 -22.34 -4.45 3.97
N GLN A 178 -21.50 -5.40 3.54
CA GLN A 178 -20.52 -6.04 4.42
C GLN A 178 -19.30 -5.15 4.58
N LYS A 179 -18.92 -4.85 5.83
CA LYS A 179 -17.71 -4.11 6.13
C LYS A 179 -16.48 -5.01 6.21
N LEU A 180 -15.38 -4.54 5.63
CA LEU A 180 -14.08 -5.17 5.78
C LEU A 180 -13.66 -5.19 7.25
N ARG A 181 -13.23 -6.36 7.71
CA ARG A 181 -12.74 -6.57 9.08
C ARG A 181 -11.27 -6.89 9.08
N ASN A 182 -10.61 -6.66 10.21
CA ASN A 182 -9.24 -7.09 10.42
C ASN A 182 -9.12 -8.60 10.28
N ALA A 183 -8.35 -9.07 9.30
CA ALA A 183 -8.10 -10.48 9.01
C ALA A 183 -6.86 -11.03 9.73
N GLY A 184 -6.20 -10.21 10.55
CA GLY A 184 -4.97 -10.58 11.24
C GLY A 184 -5.16 -11.68 12.27
N SER A 185 -4.08 -12.43 12.54
CA SER A 185 -4.00 -13.44 13.56
C SER A 185 -4.37 -12.89 14.95
N LEU A 186 -4.70 -13.78 15.90
CA LEU A 186 -5.01 -13.36 17.27
C LEU A 186 -3.88 -12.51 17.88
N GLY A 187 -2.62 -12.91 17.67
CA GLY A 187 -1.46 -12.14 18.14
C GLY A 187 -1.36 -10.76 17.51
N TRP A 188 -1.67 -10.63 16.22
CA TRP A 188 -1.74 -9.35 15.55
C TRP A 188 -2.83 -8.45 16.15
N ARG A 189 -4.02 -8.99 16.33
CA ARG A 189 -5.16 -8.27 16.92
C ARG A 189 -4.89 -7.82 18.35
N LEU A 190 -4.25 -8.67 19.17
CA LEU A 190 -3.84 -8.32 20.52
C LEU A 190 -2.80 -7.19 20.51
N ARG A 191 -1.80 -7.27 19.61
CA ARG A 191 -0.82 -6.20 19.42
C ARG A 191 -1.51 -4.87 19.09
N LEU A 192 -2.44 -4.85 18.15
CA LEU A 192 -3.19 -3.63 17.80
C LEU A 192 -3.93 -3.06 19.02
N ALA A 193 -4.58 -3.91 19.81
CA ALA A 193 -5.31 -3.50 21.01
C ALA A 193 -4.38 -2.86 22.04
N VAL A 194 -3.18 -3.38 22.23
CA VAL A 194 -2.18 -2.83 23.16
C VAL A 194 -1.61 -1.50 22.61
N VAL A 195 -1.18 -1.48 21.35
CA VAL A 195 -0.58 -0.27 20.74
C VAL A 195 -1.56 0.90 20.74
N LYS A 196 -2.85 0.65 20.51
CA LYS A 196 -3.92 1.67 20.54
C LYS A 196 -4.01 2.41 21.89
N THR A 197 -3.59 1.79 22.99
CA THR A 197 -3.63 2.42 24.34
C THR A 197 -2.41 3.28 24.64
N LEU A 198 -1.37 3.20 23.81
CA LEU A 198 -0.13 3.96 24.03
C LEU A 198 -0.22 5.38 23.45
N PRO A 199 0.43 6.37 24.11
CA PRO A 199 0.59 7.69 23.52
C PRO A 199 1.33 7.64 22.17
N ARG A 200 0.92 8.44 21.19
CA ARG A 200 1.52 8.47 19.84
C ARG A 200 3.04 8.63 19.86
N GLY A 201 3.57 9.53 20.72
CA GLY A 201 5.02 9.73 20.85
C GLY A 201 5.78 8.46 21.26
N VAL A 202 5.20 7.65 22.16
CA VAL A 202 5.77 6.37 22.58
C VAL A 202 5.76 5.37 21.41
N VAL A 203 4.67 5.30 20.65
CA VAL A 203 4.55 4.42 19.49
C VAL A 203 5.58 4.77 18.42
N THR A 204 5.73 6.08 18.12
CA THR A 204 6.74 6.57 17.17
C THR A 204 8.16 6.24 17.64
N ALA A 205 8.48 6.47 18.92
CA ALA A 205 9.80 6.14 19.47
C ALA A 205 10.13 4.63 19.38
N ILE A 206 9.15 3.76 19.65
CA ILE A 206 9.30 2.32 19.49
C ILE A 206 9.54 1.95 18.01
N ALA A 207 8.80 2.55 17.08
CA ALA A 207 8.97 2.31 15.65
C ALA A 207 10.36 2.74 15.17
N GLN A 208 10.83 3.92 15.58
CA GLN A 208 12.18 4.42 15.27
C GLN A 208 13.28 3.53 15.83
N ALA A 209 13.17 3.13 17.10
CA ALA A 209 14.14 2.21 17.71
C ALA A 209 14.21 0.86 16.94
N ARG A 210 13.06 0.33 16.53
CA ARG A 210 12.99 -0.88 15.71
C ARG A 210 13.64 -0.70 14.34
N ALA A 211 13.36 0.41 13.65
CA ALA A 211 13.96 0.73 12.36
C ALA A 211 15.49 0.83 12.46
N MET A 212 16.00 1.48 13.51
CA MET A 212 17.44 1.57 13.80
C MET A 212 18.09 0.19 13.99
N VAL A 213 17.46 -0.69 14.78
CA VAL A 213 17.95 -2.05 15.00
C VAL A 213 17.99 -2.85 13.70
N LEU A 214 16.96 -2.75 12.86
CA LEU A 214 16.90 -3.42 11.56
C LEU A 214 17.99 -2.88 10.60
N ALA A 215 18.20 -1.57 10.55
CA ALA A 215 19.24 -0.95 9.75
C ALA A 215 20.65 -1.39 10.19
N LEU A 216 20.90 -1.47 11.51
CA LEU A 216 22.17 -1.97 12.04
C LEU A 216 22.41 -3.45 11.69
N ARG A 217 21.36 -4.29 11.78
CA ARG A 217 21.46 -5.70 11.37
C ARG A 217 21.76 -5.84 9.88
N ALA A 218 21.09 -5.07 9.03
CA ALA A 218 21.32 -5.09 7.59
C ALA A 218 22.75 -4.64 7.22
N ARG A 219 23.29 -3.59 7.90
CA ARG A 219 24.68 -3.16 7.72
C ARG A 219 25.68 -4.25 8.13
N ARG A 220 25.48 -4.92 9.28
CA ARG A 220 26.32 -6.03 9.73
C ARG A 220 26.30 -7.20 8.76
N ALA A 221 25.13 -7.58 8.24
CA ALA A 221 25.02 -8.65 7.25
C ALA A 221 25.80 -8.34 5.96
N LYS A 222 25.74 -7.09 5.47
CA LYS A 222 26.54 -6.63 4.31
C LYS A 222 28.04 -6.67 4.58
N THR A 223 28.47 -6.31 5.78
CA THR A 223 29.91 -6.34 6.16
C THR A 223 30.42 -7.77 6.26
N LEU A 224 29.65 -8.69 6.85
CA LEU A 224 30.01 -10.11 6.96
C LEU A 224 29.99 -10.82 5.59
N GLY A 225 29.04 -10.52 4.69
CA GLY A 225 29.00 -11.05 3.33
C GLY A 225 30.13 -10.53 2.44
N ARG A 226 30.72 -9.36 2.73
CA ARG A 226 31.94 -8.84 2.06
C ARG A 226 33.21 -9.40 2.61
N ALA A 227 33.23 -9.95 3.81
CA ALA A 227 34.41 -10.58 4.41
C ALA A 227 34.54 -12.07 4.05
N ALA A 228 33.57 -12.64 3.32
CA ALA A 228 33.54 -14.03 2.88
C ALA A 228 33.82 -14.20 1.37
N VAL A 229 34.25 -13.13 0.68
CA VAL A 229 34.79 -13.12 -0.69
C VAL A 229 36.18 -12.55 -0.65
#